data_67114aeded91c89183b0c2d51ed18b20
#
_entry.id   67114aeded91c89183b0c2d51ed18b20
#
_cell.length_a   1.000
_cell.length_b   1.000
_cell.length_c   1.000
_cell.angle_alpha   90.00
_cell.angle_beta   90.00
_cell.angle_gamma   90.00
#
_symmetry.space_group_name_H-M   'P 1'
#
loop_
_entity.id
_entity.type
_entity.pdbx_description
1 polymer ?
#
loop_
_entity_poly.entity_id
_entity_poly.type
_entity_poly.pdbx_seq_one_letter_code
_entity_poly.pdbx_strand_id
1 'polypeptide(L)'
;MVAVKEGGPDPANNFKLATVIAKAKANNMPNDTIERGIKKAAGDVGNVNYKYVTYEGYGPNGIAIIVDALTDNTNRTAANVRSAFTKGQGNVGTPGCVSFMFDKKGQIIVDKEECDMEADDLMMTALD
;
A
#
# COMPACT_ATOMS: atom_id res chain seq x y z
N MET A 1 1.61 6.74 -9.33
CA MET A 1 1.09 8.12 -9.45
C MET A 1 1.36 8.95 -8.20
N VAL A 2 0.94 8.54 -7.01
CA VAL A 2 1.19 9.29 -5.76
C VAL A 2 2.68 9.54 -5.51
N ALA A 3 3.53 8.50 -5.59
CA ALA A 3 4.97 8.64 -5.41
C ALA A 3 5.61 9.69 -6.34
N VAL A 4 5.10 9.83 -7.58
CA VAL A 4 5.56 10.86 -8.54
C VAL A 4 5.16 12.27 -8.07
N LYS A 5 3.95 12.42 -7.54
CA LYS A 5 3.47 13.72 -7.02
C LYS A 5 4.20 14.17 -5.76
N GLU A 6 4.62 13.22 -4.92
CA GLU A 6 5.32 13.51 -3.66
C GLU A 6 6.82 13.77 -3.85
N GLY A 7 7.49 13.05 -4.75
CA GLY A 7 8.95 13.06 -4.89
C GLY A 7 9.48 13.25 -6.30
N GLY A 8 8.60 13.61 -7.26
CA GLY A 8 9.00 13.81 -8.66
C GLY A 8 9.03 12.54 -9.51
N PRO A 9 9.16 12.68 -10.84
CA PRO A 9 9.05 11.58 -11.79
C PRO A 9 10.34 10.75 -11.98
N ASP A 10 11.44 11.17 -11.39
CA ASP A 10 12.74 10.51 -11.53
C ASP A 10 12.95 9.45 -10.43
N PRO A 11 13.02 8.14 -10.79
CA PRO A 11 13.25 7.08 -9.82
C PRO A 11 14.61 7.16 -9.12
N ALA A 12 15.62 7.78 -9.72
CA ALA A 12 16.94 7.92 -9.13
C ALA A 12 16.93 8.86 -7.92
N ASN A 13 16.03 9.84 -7.94
CA ASN A 13 15.87 10.86 -6.90
C ASN A 13 14.62 10.60 -6.03
N ASN A 14 13.86 9.54 -6.31
CA ASN A 14 12.61 9.22 -5.61
C ASN A 14 12.56 7.74 -5.23
N PHE A 15 13.08 7.43 -4.05
CA PHE A 15 13.15 6.07 -3.52
C PHE A 15 11.77 5.37 -3.48
N LYS A 16 10.72 6.12 -3.09
CA LYS A 16 9.35 5.60 -3.06
C LYS A 16 8.87 5.20 -4.46
N LEU A 17 9.22 5.99 -5.48
CA LEU A 17 8.91 5.66 -6.87
C LEU A 17 9.70 4.44 -7.35
N ALA A 18 10.99 4.37 -7.04
CA ALA A 18 11.84 3.24 -7.39
C ALA A 18 11.29 1.92 -6.82
N THR A 19 10.91 1.91 -5.55
CA THR A 19 10.30 0.75 -4.87
C THR A 19 8.99 0.32 -5.53
N VAL A 20 8.10 1.28 -5.86
CA VAL A 20 6.83 0.98 -6.53
C VAL A 20 7.06 0.45 -7.95
N ILE A 21 8.05 0.97 -8.67
CA ILE A 21 8.44 0.45 -10.01
C ILE A 21 8.95 -0.99 -9.91
N ALA A 22 9.82 -1.28 -8.94
CA ALA A 22 10.33 -2.64 -8.71
C ALA A 22 9.18 -3.62 -8.43
N LYS A 23 8.26 -3.23 -7.55
CA LYS A 23 7.06 -4.03 -7.24
C LYS A 23 6.15 -4.23 -8.46
N ALA A 24 5.98 -3.20 -9.29
CA ALA A 24 5.19 -3.30 -10.52
C ALA A 24 5.81 -4.28 -11.52
N LYS A 25 7.15 -4.23 -11.69
CA LYS A 25 7.89 -5.16 -12.54
C LYS A 25 7.81 -6.60 -12.04
N ALA A 26 7.96 -6.80 -10.73
CA ALA A 26 7.79 -8.12 -10.09
C ALA A 26 6.39 -8.72 -10.32
N ASN A 27 5.37 -7.87 -10.53
CA ASN A 27 4.02 -8.28 -10.90
C ASN A 27 3.75 -8.23 -12.41
N ASN A 28 4.79 -8.33 -13.23
CA ASN A 28 4.72 -8.39 -14.69
C ASN A 28 4.04 -7.18 -15.36
N MET A 29 4.09 -5.99 -14.74
CA MET A 29 3.56 -4.79 -15.39
C MET A 29 4.49 -4.34 -16.53
N PRO A 30 3.98 -4.16 -17.77
CA PRO A 30 4.79 -3.70 -18.90
C PRO A 30 5.45 -2.34 -18.66
N ASN A 31 6.69 -2.19 -19.10
CA ASN A 31 7.45 -0.94 -18.95
C ASN A 31 6.71 0.28 -19.52
N ASP A 32 6.10 0.16 -20.71
CA ASP A 32 5.31 1.24 -21.33
C ASP A 32 4.15 1.71 -20.44
N THR A 33 3.52 0.78 -19.69
CA THR A 33 2.43 1.11 -18.77
C THR A 33 2.95 1.87 -17.56
N ILE A 34 4.13 1.47 -17.05
CA ILE A 34 4.81 2.18 -15.96
C ILE A 34 5.18 3.59 -16.41
N GLU A 35 5.84 3.74 -17.57
CA GLU A 35 6.25 5.04 -18.11
C GLU A 35 5.07 5.97 -18.39
N ARG A 36 4.01 5.45 -19.01
CA ARG A 36 2.77 6.22 -19.22
C ARG A 36 2.14 6.69 -17.89
N GLY A 37 2.18 5.83 -16.86
CA GLY A 37 1.71 6.18 -15.53
C GLY A 37 2.54 7.29 -14.89
N ILE A 38 3.87 7.25 -15.04
CA ILE A 38 4.79 8.29 -14.55
C ILE A 38 4.54 9.61 -15.30
N LYS A 39 4.53 9.58 -16.64
CA LYS A 39 4.28 10.78 -17.49
C LYS A 39 2.93 11.42 -17.17
N LYS A 40 1.88 10.60 -17.03
CA LYS A 40 0.54 11.10 -16.66
C LYS A 40 0.56 11.77 -15.29
N ALA A 41 1.22 11.16 -14.31
CA ALA A 41 1.31 11.72 -12.95
C ALA A 41 2.15 13.00 -12.89
N ALA A 42 3.20 13.10 -13.69
CA ALA A 42 4.06 14.29 -13.82
C ALA A 42 3.37 15.44 -14.55
N GLY A 43 2.54 15.13 -15.57
CA GLY A 43 1.79 16.11 -16.35
C GLY A 43 0.45 16.55 -15.75
N ASP A 44 -0.03 15.82 -14.74
CA ASP A 44 -1.29 16.10 -14.06
C ASP A 44 -1.07 17.17 -12.97
N VAL A 45 -1.01 18.42 -13.41
CA VAL A 45 -0.84 19.62 -12.57
C VAL A 45 -2.11 19.95 -11.76
N GLY A 46 -3.14 19.12 -11.88
CA GLY A 46 -4.40 19.31 -11.15
C GLY A 46 -4.25 19.09 -9.65
N ASN A 47 -5.00 19.87 -8.87
CA ASN A 47 -5.09 19.83 -7.40
C ASN A 47 -5.71 18.52 -6.86
N VAL A 48 -5.20 17.36 -7.26
CA VAL A 48 -5.64 16.08 -6.71
C VAL A 48 -4.83 15.81 -5.45
N ASN A 49 -5.42 16.14 -4.31
CA ASN A 49 -4.85 15.81 -3.00
C ASN A 49 -5.27 14.41 -2.60
N TYR A 50 -4.30 13.49 -2.59
CA TYR A 50 -4.51 12.16 -2.03
C TYR A 50 -4.43 12.20 -0.51
N LYS A 51 -5.37 11.50 0.14
CA LYS A 51 -5.41 11.33 1.59
C LYS A 51 -5.38 9.85 1.95
N TYR A 52 -4.63 9.52 2.98
CA TYR A 52 -4.70 8.21 3.62
C TYR A 52 -5.91 8.18 4.55
N VAL A 53 -6.72 7.14 4.43
CA VAL A 53 -7.89 6.93 5.26
C VAL A 53 -7.92 5.46 5.65
N THR A 54 -8.08 5.19 6.93
CA THR A 54 -8.24 3.84 7.47
C THR A 54 -9.70 3.58 7.79
N TYR A 55 -10.20 2.44 7.36
CA TYR A 55 -11.52 1.92 7.71
C TYR A 55 -11.35 0.66 8.53
N GLU A 56 -12.21 0.52 9.53
CA GLU A 56 -12.21 -0.61 10.44
C GLU A 56 -13.57 -1.29 10.42
N GLY A 57 -13.61 -2.58 10.63
CA GLY A 57 -14.86 -3.30 10.66
C GLY A 57 -14.70 -4.79 10.91
N TYR A 58 -15.81 -5.47 10.84
CA TYR A 58 -15.87 -6.91 11.02
C TYR A 58 -16.40 -7.59 9.76
N GLY A 59 -15.73 -8.66 9.37
CA GLY A 59 -16.20 -9.61 8.39
C GLY A 59 -17.11 -10.68 9.00
N PRO A 60 -17.47 -11.72 8.23
CA PRO A 60 -18.23 -12.86 8.73
C PRO A 60 -17.57 -13.48 9.96
N ASN A 61 -18.39 -13.99 10.87
CA ASN A 61 -17.92 -14.63 12.11
C ASN A 61 -17.04 -13.76 13.02
N GLY A 62 -17.16 -12.43 12.91
CA GLY A 62 -16.44 -11.50 13.79
C GLY A 62 -14.95 -11.33 13.43
N ILE A 63 -14.53 -11.62 12.20
CA ILE A 63 -13.16 -11.43 11.76
C ILE A 63 -12.87 -9.92 11.70
N ALA A 64 -11.86 -9.46 12.45
CA ALA A 64 -11.42 -8.07 12.43
C ALA A 64 -10.73 -7.75 11.10
N ILE A 65 -11.10 -6.62 10.49
CA ILE A 65 -10.55 -6.17 9.20
C ILE A 65 -10.18 -4.70 9.31
N ILE A 66 -8.93 -4.38 8.94
CA ILE A 66 -8.46 -3.01 8.70
C ILE A 66 -8.27 -2.82 7.19
N VAL A 67 -8.72 -1.69 6.66
CA VAL A 67 -8.56 -1.29 5.27
C VAL A 67 -7.89 0.06 5.21
N ASP A 68 -6.64 0.10 4.78
CA ASP A 68 -5.95 1.34 4.47
C ASP A 68 -6.20 1.73 3.01
N ALA A 69 -6.74 2.91 2.79
CA ALA A 69 -7.05 3.45 1.48
C ALA A 69 -6.32 4.76 1.22
N LEU A 70 -5.77 4.89 0.02
CA LEU A 70 -5.22 6.14 -0.48
C LEU A 70 -6.17 6.68 -1.55
N THR A 71 -6.78 7.82 -1.29
CA THR A 71 -7.87 8.33 -2.13
C THR A 71 -7.82 9.84 -2.34
N ASP A 72 -8.32 10.26 -3.49
CA ASP A 72 -8.61 11.65 -3.84
C ASP A 72 -10.05 12.06 -3.47
N ASN A 73 -10.91 11.08 -3.12
CA ASN A 73 -12.31 11.32 -2.77
C ASN A 73 -12.76 10.38 -1.65
N THR A 74 -12.74 10.90 -0.43
CA THR A 74 -13.08 10.13 0.77
C THR A 74 -14.52 9.64 0.80
N ASN A 75 -15.47 10.42 0.25
CA ASN A 75 -16.89 10.04 0.21
C ASN A 75 -17.13 8.84 -0.72
N ARG A 76 -16.52 8.88 -1.92
CA ARG A 76 -16.57 7.77 -2.86
C ARG A 76 -15.96 6.51 -2.25
N THR A 77 -14.79 6.64 -1.64
CA THR A 77 -14.09 5.51 -1.03
C THR A 77 -14.87 4.93 0.15
N ALA A 78 -15.43 5.76 1.02
CA ALA A 78 -16.27 5.31 2.12
C ALA A 78 -17.48 4.51 1.64
N ALA A 79 -18.16 4.99 0.57
CA ALA A 79 -19.28 4.26 -0.01
C ALA A 79 -18.85 2.91 -0.59
N ASN A 80 -17.71 2.86 -1.29
CA ASN A 80 -17.17 1.63 -1.88
C ASN A 80 -16.76 0.62 -0.79
N VAL A 81 -16.09 1.07 0.26
CA VAL A 81 -15.68 0.21 1.38
C VAL A 81 -16.91 -0.37 2.09
N ARG A 82 -17.92 0.47 2.41
CA ARG A 82 -19.17 -0.02 3.00
C ARG A 82 -19.85 -1.06 2.12
N SER A 83 -19.93 -0.79 0.81
CA SER A 83 -20.51 -1.74 -0.15
C SER A 83 -19.74 -3.06 -0.18
N ALA A 84 -18.40 -3.02 -0.14
CA ALA A 84 -17.57 -4.22 -0.12
C ALA A 84 -17.79 -5.05 1.16
N PHE A 85 -17.81 -4.39 2.33
CA PHE A 85 -18.11 -5.07 3.60
C PHE A 85 -19.50 -5.73 3.56
N THR A 86 -20.52 -4.98 3.14
CA THR A 86 -21.89 -5.51 3.06
C THR A 86 -22.00 -6.71 2.11
N LYS A 87 -21.36 -6.65 0.94
CA LYS A 87 -21.30 -7.78 -0.01
C LYS A 87 -20.58 -8.99 0.59
N GLY A 88 -19.57 -8.76 1.41
CA GLY A 88 -18.82 -9.79 2.15
C GLY A 88 -19.49 -10.23 3.45
N GLN A 89 -20.78 -9.87 3.69
CA GLN A 89 -21.52 -10.21 4.92
C GLN A 89 -20.87 -9.66 6.18
N GLY A 90 -20.13 -8.57 6.07
CA GLY A 90 -19.54 -7.82 7.15
C GLY A 90 -20.14 -6.42 7.30
N ASN A 91 -19.60 -5.66 8.21
CA ASN A 91 -19.98 -4.25 8.41
C ASN A 91 -18.79 -3.38 8.80
N VAL A 92 -18.82 -2.13 8.35
CA VAL A 92 -17.86 -1.12 8.78
C VAL A 92 -18.25 -0.63 10.16
N GLY A 93 -17.30 -0.62 11.08
CA GLY A 93 -17.46 -0.11 12.44
C GLY A 93 -16.99 1.34 12.59
N THR A 94 -16.90 1.78 13.82
CA THR A 94 -16.31 3.08 14.18
C THR A 94 -14.78 2.98 14.22
N PRO A 95 -14.04 4.08 13.93
CA PRO A 95 -12.59 4.11 14.13
C PRO A 95 -12.19 3.63 15.53
N GLY A 96 -11.19 2.76 15.62
CA GLY A 96 -10.74 2.16 16.88
C GLY A 96 -11.44 0.85 17.26
N CYS A 97 -12.44 0.39 16.50
CA CYS A 97 -13.20 -0.82 16.88
C CYS A 97 -12.41 -2.12 16.74
N VAL A 98 -11.37 -2.17 15.89
CA VAL A 98 -10.52 -3.35 15.70
C VAL A 98 -9.02 -3.06 15.73
N SER A 99 -8.61 -1.80 15.62
CA SER A 99 -7.17 -1.42 15.52
C SER A 99 -6.35 -1.85 16.73
N PHE A 100 -6.95 -1.95 17.91
CA PHE A 100 -6.29 -2.46 19.12
C PHE A 100 -5.86 -3.94 19.04
N MET A 101 -6.38 -4.69 18.07
CA MET A 101 -6.01 -6.09 17.81
C MET A 101 -4.84 -6.24 16.85
N PHE A 102 -4.33 -5.14 16.29
CA PHE A 102 -3.31 -5.15 15.25
C PHE A 102 -2.08 -4.37 15.68
N ASP A 103 -0.90 -4.97 15.49
CA ASP A 103 0.39 -4.28 15.59
C ASP A 103 0.93 -4.05 14.18
N LYS A 104 1.27 -2.79 13.85
CA LYS A 104 1.93 -2.49 12.59
C LYS A 104 3.41 -2.83 12.68
N LYS A 105 3.85 -3.84 11.91
CA LYS A 105 5.23 -4.33 11.89
C LYS A 105 5.79 -4.32 10.47
N GLY A 106 7.10 -4.16 10.35
CA GLY A 106 7.85 -4.45 9.13
C GLY A 106 8.08 -5.95 9.00
N GLN A 107 8.10 -6.44 7.76
CA GLN A 107 8.47 -7.81 7.46
C GLN A 107 9.55 -7.80 6.37
N ILE A 108 10.66 -8.49 6.65
CA ILE A 108 11.72 -8.74 5.69
C ILE A 108 11.67 -10.24 5.37
N ILE A 109 11.50 -10.57 4.10
CA ILE A 109 11.49 -11.95 3.62
C ILE A 109 12.77 -12.15 2.83
N VAL A 110 13.58 -13.13 3.24
CA VAL A 110 14.79 -13.56 2.55
C VAL A 110 14.60 -15.01 2.14
N ASP A 111 14.79 -15.31 0.85
CA ASP A 111 14.72 -16.67 0.36
C ASP A 111 15.99 -17.41 0.78
N LYS A 112 15.81 -18.51 1.49
CA LYS A 112 16.92 -19.33 2.01
C LYS A 112 17.75 -19.96 0.89
N GLU A 113 17.14 -20.23 -0.28
CA GLU A 113 17.82 -20.81 -1.43
C GLU A 113 18.70 -19.76 -2.17
N GLU A 114 18.41 -18.49 -1.99
CA GLU A 114 19.13 -17.35 -2.61
C GLU A 114 20.11 -16.67 -1.63
N CYS A 115 20.18 -17.14 -0.38
CA CYS A 115 20.97 -16.50 0.66
C CYS A 115 21.87 -17.50 1.39
N ASP A 116 23.17 -17.30 1.27
CA ASP A 116 24.21 -18.13 1.93
C ASP A 116 24.52 -17.69 3.38
N MET A 117 23.79 -16.68 3.91
CA MET A 117 24.01 -16.19 5.27
C MET A 117 23.27 -17.04 6.30
N GLU A 118 23.93 -17.28 7.43
CA GLU A 118 23.28 -17.89 8.58
C GLU A 118 22.21 -16.97 9.20
N ALA A 119 21.22 -17.56 9.87
CA ALA A 119 20.06 -16.84 10.40
C ALA A 119 20.44 -15.73 11.38
N ASP A 120 21.48 -15.96 12.20
CA ASP A 120 21.96 -14.98 13.19
C ASP A 120 22.62 -13.77 12.52
N ASP A 121 23.40 -14.00 11.45
CA ASP A 121 24.05 -12.93 10.67
C ASP A 121 23.02 -12.10 9.90
N LEU A 122 21.98 -12.76 9.36
CA LEU A 122 20.86 -12.09 8.72
C LEU A 122 20.10 -11.20 9.70
N MET A 123 19.86 -11.69 10.91
CA MET A 123 19.16 -10.91 11.94
C MET A 123 19.99 -9.68 12.35
N MET A 124 21.30 -9.81 12.51
CA MET A 124 22.19 -8.68 12.81
C MET A 124 22.20 -7.64 11.69
N THR A 125 22.29 -8.09 10.43
CA THR A 125 22.26 -7.20 9.25
C THR A 125 20.93 -6.46 9.09
N ALA A 126 19.81 -7.05 9.53
CA ALA A 126 18.50 -6.44 9.45
C ALA A 126 18.23 -5.41 10.57
N LEU A 127 19.05 -5.40 11.62
CA LEU A 127 18.95 -4.49 12.76
C LEU A 127 19.80 -3.22 12.58
N ASP A 128 20.76 -3.21 11.66
CA ASP A 128 21.59 -2.06 11.27
C ASP A 128 20.87 -1.17 10.22
#